data_cc51ad175db9a3f08e06d2a65c04c7ef
#
_entry.id   cc51ad175db9a3f08e06d2a65c04c7ef
#
_cell.length_a   1.000
_cell.length_b   1.000
_cell.length_c   1.000
_cell.angle_alpha   90.00
_cell.angle_beta   90.00
_cell.angle_gamma   90.00
#
_symmetry.space_group_name_H-M   'P 1'
#
loop_
_entity.id
_entity.type
_entity.pdbx_description
1 polymer ?
#
loop_
_entity_poly.entity_id
_entity_poly.type
_entity_poly.pdbx_seq_one_letter_code
_entity_poly.pdbx_strand_id
1 'polypeptide(L)'
;MGERKKKEPEGGGGADWLGTFNDLVTLLMVFFVLLFTMGSGDAEKIMEMRNSVMRGLGLMDPKGMGSSGLVKGEAAHRKLEHQEEEDISEISDEIKDYLADMDSAMPWIDASITENEVTISLEGSVAFDPGVADINSKAFPALKGIGKLINKIPNAVRVEGHSDNVPISTPKFPSNWELSIARAVNVTKYLIEHANVSPLRLSAAGYGDSRPLLPNDTANHKAKNRRVEIVLLREDTK
;
A
#
# COMPACT_ATOMS: atom_id res chain seq x y z
N MET A 1 49.52 70.84 -37.39
CA MET A 1 48.20 70.32 -37.66
C MET A 1 48.24 68.81 -37.42
N GLY A 2 47.83 68.38 -36.25
CA GLY A 2 47.86 66.96 -35.85
C GLY A 2 46.42 66.43 -35.65
N GLU A 3 46.02 65.53 -36.51
CA GLU A 3 44.74 64.85 -36.40
C GLU A 3 44.73 63.86 -35.21
N ARG A 4 43.86 64.09 -34.27
CA ARG A 4 43.53 63.15 -33.19
C ARG A 4 42.62 62.07 -33.76
N LYS A 5 43.11 60.82 -33.87
CA LYS A 5 42.28 59.64 -34.04
C LYS A 5 41.37 59.40 -32.81
N LYS A 6 40.08 59.45 -33.04
CA LYS A 6 39.07 59.04 -32.08
C LYS A 6 39.16 57.51 -31.83
N LYS A 7 39.42 57.10 -30.59
CA LYS A 7 39.25 55.72 -30.18
C LYS A 7 37.75 55.42 -30.10
N GLU A 8 37.34 54.42 -30.84
CA GLU A 8 36.02 53.80 -30.68
C GLU A 8 35.97 53.06 -29.33
N PRO A 9 34.81 53.04 -28.62
CA PRO A 9 34.68 52.31 -27.37
C PRO A 9 34.57 50.79 -27.65
N GLU A 10 35.49 50.01 -27.09
CA GLU A 10 35.39 48.60 -27.00
C GLU A 10 34.17 48.25 -26.10
N GLY A 11 33.02 48.05 -26.72
CA GLY A 11 31.81 47.49 -26.10
C GLY A 11 31.68 46.04 -26.51
N GLY A 12 32.31 45.12 -25.80
CA GLY A 12 32.29 43.70 -26.15
C GLY A 12 32.30 42.68 -24.98
N GLY A 13 32.18 43.15 -23.74
CA GLY A 13 32.20 42.22 -22.60
C GLY A 13 30.85 41.73 -22.09
N GLY A 14 29.73 42.22 -22.67
CA GLY A 14 28.39 41.91 -22.16
C GLY A 14 27.61 40.79 -22.88
N ALA A 15 28.10 40.34 -24.03
CA ALA A 15 27.37 39.37 -24.85
C ALA A 15 27.94 37.94 -24.75
N ASP A 16 29.21 37.79 -24.42
CA ASP A 16 29.86 36.46 -24.41
C ASP A 16 29.36 35.53 -23.28
N TRP A 17 29.05 36.09 -22.10
CA TRP A 17 28.50 35.30 -21.02
C TRP A 17 27.08 34.81 -21.29
N LEU A 18 26.30 35.60 -22.08
CA LEU A 18 24.91 35.22 -22.44
C LEU A 18 24.91 34.02 -23.40
N GLY A 19 25.93 33.93 -24.29
CA GLY A 19 26.11 32.76 -25.16
C GLY A 19 26.43 31.52 -24.38
N THR A 20 27.35 31.58 -23.43
CA THR A 20 27.70 30.44 -22.56
C THR A 20 26.57 30.06 -21.61
N PHE A 21 25.81 31.01 -21.09
CA PHE A 21 24.63 30.76 -20.27
C PHE A 21 23.53 30.08 -21.07
N ASN A 22 23.24 30.53 -22.28
CA ASN A 22 22.23 29.92 -23.15
C ASN A 22 22.60 28.48 -23.54
N ASP A 23 23.87 28.23 -23.82
CA ASP A 23 24.38 26.88 -24.10
C ASP A 23 24.22 25.94 -22.90
N LEU A 24 24.51 26.45 -21.70
CA LEU A 24 24.31 25.68 -20.44
C LEU A 24 22.85 25.34 -20.17
N VAL A 25 21.95 26.31 -20.41
CA VAL A 25 20.49 26.10 -20.25
C VAL A 25 19.94 25.12 -21.27
N THR A 26 20.39 25.20 -22.52
CA THR A 26 19.95 24.26 -23.57
C THR A 26 20.46 22.86 -23.32
N LEU A 27 21.71 22.67 -22.86
CA LEU A 27 22.24 21.38 -22.45
C LEU A 27 21.46 20.80 -21.25
N LEU A 28 21.13 21.66 -20.27
CA LEU A 28 20.31 21.23 -19.13
C LEU A 28 18.91 20.83 -19.57
N MET A 29 18.29 21.58 -20.48
CA MET A 29 16.97 21.24 -21.03
C MET A 29 17.00 19.90 -21.77
N VAL A 30 17.99 19.70 -22.64
CA VAL A 30 18.16 18.42 -23.36
C VAL A 30 18.37 17.27 -22.39
N PHE A 31 19.15 17.47 -21.32
CA PHE A 31 19.37 16.48 -20.30
C PHE A 31 18.07 16.09 -19.56
N PHE A 32 17.25 17.07 -19.17
CA PHE A 32 15.94 16.78 -18.56
C PHE A 32 14.95 16.11 -19.51
N VAL A 33 14.94 16.50 -20.80
CA VAL A 33 14.12 15.82 -21.81
C VAL A 33 14.57 14.37 -21.98
N LEU A 34 15.88 14.10 -22.00
CA LEU A 34 16.41 12.73 -22.05
C LEU A 34 16.03 11.93 -20.80
N LEU A 35 16.17 12.53 -19.60
CA LEU A 35 15.73 11.86 -18.37
C LEU A 35 14.22 11.58 -18.36
N PHE A 36 13.42 12.51 -18.83
CA PHE A 36 11.97 12.35 -18.92
C PHE A 36 11.59 11.25 -19.92
N THR A 37 12.22 11.19 -21.08
CA THR A 37 11.98 10.13 -22.07
C THR A 37 12.49 8.76 -21.60
N MET A 38 13.56 8.71 -20.80
CA MET A 38 14.04 7.46 -20.18
C MET A 38 13.16 7.03 -18.98
N GLY A 39 12.57 7.97 -18.25
CA GLY A 39 11.68 7.68 -17.12
C GLY A 39 10.30 7.16 -17.53
N SER A 40 9.86 7.39 -18.76
CA SER A 40 8.62 6.88 -19.33
C SER A 40 8.83 5.65 -20.24
N GLY A 41 10.03 5.05 -20.20
CA GLY A 41 10.38 3.90 -21.02
C GLY A 41 9.68 2.64 -20.51
N ASP A 42 8.75 2.11 -21.31
CA ASP A 42 8.16 0.80 -21.11
C ASP A 42 9.24 -0.24 -20.82
N ALA A 43 9.03 -1.06 -19.80
CA ALA A 43 9.94 -2.16 -19.43
C ALA A 43 10.30 -3.06 -20.62
N GLU A 44 9.42 -3.12 -21.60
CA GLU A 44 9.55 -3.82 -22.87
C GLU A 44 10.71 -3.28 -23.73
N LYS A 45 10.88 -1.95 -23.82
CA LYS A 45 11.99 -1.31 -24.57
C LYS A 45 13.33 -1.49 -23.90
N ILE A 46 13.37 -1.52 -22.56
CA ILE A 46 14.60 -1.81 -21.80
C ILE A 46 15.03 -3.26 -22.02
N MET A 47 14.09 -4.19 -22.08
CA MET A 47 14.36 -5.60 -22.38
C MET A 47 14.84 -5.82 -23.83
N GLU A 48 14.24 -5.13 -24.79
CA GLU A 48 14.66 -5.17 -26.19
C GLU A 48 16.08 -4.63 -26.38
N MET A 49 16.40 -3.53 -25.70
CA MET A 49 17.74 -2.94 -25.69
C MET A 49 18.76 -3.88 -25.03
N ARG A 50 18.44 -4.53 -23.89
CA ARG A 50 19.27 -5.54 -23.24
C ARG A 50 19.54 -6.71 -24.17
N ASN A 51 18.52 -7.22 -24.84
CA ASN A 51 18.65 -8.34 -25.77
C ASN A 51 19.46 -7.97 -27.01
N SER A 52 19.33 -6.74 -27.49
CA SER A 52 20.14 -6.21 -28.61
C SER A 52 21.62 -6.08 -28.24
N VAL A 53 21.91 -5.61 -27.04
CA VAL A 53 23.30 -5.51 -26.53
C VAL A 53 23.90 -6.88 -26.28
N MET A 54 23.15 -7.83 -25.71
CA MET A 54 23.64 -9.21 -25.51
C MET A 54 23.91 -9.94 -26.83
N ARG A 55 23.11 -9.71 -27.87
CA ARG A 55 23.38 -10.21 -29.23
C ARG A 55 24.62 -9.56 -29.85
N GLY A 56 24.79 -8.23 -29.68
CA GLY A 56 25.94 -7.49 -30.19
C GLY A 56 27.28 -7.84 -29.54
N LEU A 57 27.22 -8.27 -28.28
CA LEU A 57 28.43 -8.73 -27.54
C LEU A 57 28.78 -10.21 -27.76
N GLY A 58 28.05 -10.93 -28.62
CA GLY A 58 28.29 -12.33 -28.89
C GLY A 58 28.08 -13.29 -27.71
N LEU A 59 27.38 -12.84 -26.67
CA LEU A 59 27.08 -13.62 -25.46
C LEU A 59 25.87 -14.56 -25.65
N MET A 60 25.23 -14.50 -26.83
CA MET A 60 24.20 -15.45 -27.27
C MET A 60 24.74 -16.22 -28.46
N ASP A 61 25.11 -17.47 -28.23
CA ASP A 61 25.54 -18.40 -29.27
C ASP A 61 24.34 -18.78 -30.16
N PRO A 62 24.39 -18.52 -31.48
CA PRO A 62 23.28 -18.84 -32.39
C PRO A 62 23.02 -20.32 -32.61
N LYS A 63 23.85 -21.22 -32.09
CA LYS A 63 23.81 -22.66 -32.40
C LYS A 63 23.69 -23.63 -31.23
N GLY A 64 23.60 -23.16 -29.97
CA GLY A 64 23.80 -24.09 -28.85
C GLY A 64 22.76 -24.15 -27.76
N MET A 65 21.83 -23.20 -27.66
CA MET A 65 20.82 -23.28 -26.57
C MET A 65 19.48 -22.75 -27.08
N GLY A 66 18.60 -23.68 -27.33
CA GLY A 66 17.30 -23.41 -27.92
C GLY A 66 16.53 -22.29 -27.21
N SER A 67 16.12 -21.32 -27.98
CA SER A 67 15.24 -20.19 -27.61
C SER A 67 13.89 -20.63 -26.96
N SER A 68 13.72 -21.93 -26.80
CA SER A 68 12.51 -22.56 -26.24
C SER A 68 12.45 -22.56 -24.71
N GLY A 69 13.57 -22.37 -24.00
CA GLY A 69 13.57 -22.41 -22.53
C GLY A 69 13.26 -21.05 -21.88
N LEU A 70 13.81 -19.97 -22.44
CA LEU A 70 13.60 -18.61 -21.91
C LEU A 70 12.21 -18.07 -22.28
N VAL A 71 11.77 -18.32 -23.51
CA VAL A 71 10.40 -17.93 -23.96
C VAL A 71 9.33 -18.74 -23.24
N LYS A 72 9.60 -20.00 -22.88
CA LYS A 72 8.69 -20.79 -22.03
C LYS A 72 8.68 -20.29 -20.59
N GLY A 73 9.80 -19.82 -20.06
CA GLY A 73 9.90 -19.24 -18.72
C GLY A 73 9.11 -17.92 -18.61
N GLU A 74 9.26 -17.03 -19.59
CA GLU A 74 8.51 -15.77 -19.63
C GLU A 74 7.01 -15.97 -19.90
N ALA A 75 6.65 -16.90 -20.78
CA ALA A 75 5.25 -17.26 -21.00
C ALA A 75 4.64 -17.99 -19.79
N ALA A 76 5.42 -18.80 -19.08
CA ALA A 76 4.99 -19.42 -17.83
C ALA A 76 4.87 -18.40 -16.70
N HIS A 77 5.80 -17.43 -16.59
CA HIS A 77 5.73 -16.36 -15.60
C HIS A 77 4.56 -15.43 -15.87
N ARG A 78 4.35 -15.01 -17.11
CA ARG A 78 3.20 -14.20 -17.51
C ARG A 78 1.87 -14.93 -17.34
N LYS A 79 1.85 -16.25 -17.55
CA LYS A 79 0.67 -17.07 -17.30
C LYS A 79 0.40 -17.29 -15.81
N LEU A 80 1.45 -17.34 -14.98
CA LEU A 80 1.32 -17.36 -13.53
C LEU A 80 0.84 -16.01 -13.00
N GLU A 81 1.41 -14.89 -13.46
CA GLU A 81 0.96 -13.54 -13.12
C GLU A 81 -0.52 -13.31 -13.51
N HIS A 82 -0.94 -13.70 -14.72
CA HIS A 82 -2.35 -13.61 -15.14
C HIS A 82 -3.26 -14.55 -14.36
N GLN A 83 -2.83 -15.75 -13.97
CA GLN A 83 -3.60 -16.64 -13.11
C GLN A 83 -3.71 -16.06 -11.69
N GLU A 84 -2.63 -15.50 -11.14
CA GLU A 84 -2.66 -14.83 -9.84
C GLU A 84 -3.55 -13.57 -9.85
N GLU A 85 -3.55 -12.80 -10.95
CA GLU A 85 -4.44 -11.63 -11.11
C GLU A 85 -5.91 -12.05 -11.28
N GLU A 86 -6.22 -13.12 -12.01
CA GLU A 86 -7.56 -13.69 -12.15
C GLU A 86 -8.03 -14.28 -10.80
N ASP A 87 -7.20 -15.03 -10.09
CA ASP A 87 -7.51 -15.59 -8.77
C ASP A 87 -7.77 -14.48 -7.73
N ILE A 88 -7.01 -13.38 -7.76
CA ILE A 88 -7.21 -12.23 -6.87
C ILE A 88 -8.50 -11.48 -7.22
N SER A 89 -8.87 -11.37 -8.49
CA SER A 89 -10.11 -10.70 -8.91
C SER A 89 -11.35 -11.51 -8.53
N GLU A 90 -11.34 -12.83 -8.72
CA GLU A 90 -12.42 -13.74 -8.30
C GLU A 90 -12.57 -13.76 -6.77
N ILE A 91 -11.45 -13.84 -6.04
CA ILE A 91 -11.43 -13.76 -4.57
C ILE A 91 -11.94 -12.39 -4.11
N SER A 92 -11.57 -11.31 -4.79
CA SER A 92 -12.03 -9.95 -4.49
C SER A 92 -13.56 -9.83 -4.63
N ASP A 93 -14.16 -10.44 -5.62
CA ASP A 93 -15.61 -10.38 -5.83
C ASP A 93 -16.35 -11.29 -4.82
N GLU A 94 -15.83 -12.48 -4.50
CA GLU A 94 -16.36 -13.31 -3.40
C GLU A 94 -16.26 -12.61 -2.03
N ILE A 95 -15.18 -11.88 -1.81
CA ILE A 95 -15.01 -11.06 -0.59
C ILE A 95 -16.03 -9.92 -0.56
N LYS A 96 -16.25 -9.22 -1.68
CA LYS A 96 -17.24 -8.14 -1.77
C LYS A 96 -18.65 -8.66 -1.49
N ASP A 97 -19.03 -9.76 -2.11
CA ASP A 97 -20.34 -10.38 -1.90
C ASP A 97 -20.53 -10.81 -0.45
N TYR A 98 -19.53 -11.46 0.14
CA TYR A 98 -19.55 -11.86 1.53
C TYR A 98 -19.62 -10.67 2.50
N LEU A 99 -18.89 -9.60 2.21
CA LEU A 99 -18.91 -8.37 3.01
C LEU A 99 -20.24 -7.63 2.87
N ALA A 100 -20.85 -7.59 1.68
CA ALA A 100 -22.16 -7.00 1.44
C ALA A 100 -23.26 -7.75 2.20
N ASP A 101 -23.19 -9.09 2.24
CA ASP A 101 -24.09 -9.91 3.03
C ASP A 101 -23.90 -9.65 4.54
N MET A 102 -22.67 -9.49 5.00
CA MET A 102 -22.37 -9.17 6.40
C MET A 102 -22.84 -7.77 6.79
N ASP A 103 -22.61 -6.75 5.95
CA ASP A 103 -23.06 -5.37 6.20
C ASP A 103 -24.60 -5.30 6.31
N SER A 104 -25.30 -6.00 5.44
CA SER A 104 -26.77 -6.11 5.50
C SER A 104 -27.29 -6.80 6.78
N ALA A 105 -26.59 -7.82 7.27
CA ALA A 105 -26.96 -8.59 8.45
C ALA A 105 -26.47 -7.99 9.76
N MET A 106 -25.37 -7.23 9.72
CA MET A 106 -24.66 -6.70 10.88
C MET A 106 -24.22 -5.25 10.66
N PRO A 107 -25.11 -4.26 10.81
CA PRO A 107 -24.85 -2.84 10.47
C PRO A 107 -23.75 -2.15 11.29
N TRP A 108 -23.13 -2.86 12.22
CA TRP A 108 -21.98 -2.43 13.02
C TRP A 108 -20.64 -2.91 12.45
N ILE A 109 -20.66 -3.58 11.30
CA ILE A 109 -19.49 -3.94 10.51
C ILE A 109 -19.49 -3.05 9.28
N ASP A 110 -18.38 -2.46 8.98
CA ASP A 110 -18.14 -1.71 7.76
C ASP A 110 -16.94 -2.32 7.02
N ALA A 111 -16.99 -2.38 5.71
CA ALA A 111 -15.91 -2.95 4.92
C ALA A 111 -15.51 -2.01 3.80
N SER A 112 -14.24 -1.76 3.69
CA SER A 112 -13.62 -0.89 2.69
C SER A 112 -12.58 -1.69 1.91
N ILE A 113 -12.67 -1.63 0.58
CA ILE A 113 -11.74 -2.29 -0.32
C ILE A 113 -11.01 -1.21 -1.11
N THR A 114 -9.70 -1.21 -1.01
CA THR A 114 -8.79 -0.36 -1.78
C THR A 114 -7.90 -1.21 -2.68
N GLU A 115 -7.13 -0.60 -3.57
CA GLU A 115 -6.20 -1.32 -4.44
C GLU A 115 -5.14 -2.13 -3.66
N ASN A 116 -4.82 -1.70 -2.43
CA ASN A 116 -3.70 -2.26 -1.66
C ASN A 116 -4.12 -3.08 -0.44
N GLU A 117 -5.36 -2.92 0.05
CA GLU A 117 -5.81 -3.59 1.28
C GLU A 117 -7.34 -3.69 1.34
N VAL A 118 -7.80 -4.70 2.05
CA VAL A 118 -9.20 -4.84 2.46
C VAL A 118 -9.26 -4.61 3.96
N THR A 119 -10.03 -3.62 4.36
CA THR A 119 -10.23 -3.27 5.78
C THR A 119 -11.64 -3.62 6.21
N ILE A 120 -11.77 -4.44 7.24
CA ILE A 120 -13.04 -4.78 7.88
C ILE A 120 -13.06 -4.11 9.25
N SER A 121 -13.94 -3.14 9.43
CA SER A 121 -14.07 -2.34 10.65
C SER A 121 -15.23 -2.85 11.50
N LEU A 122 -14.98 -3.14 12.77
CA LEU A 122 -15.97 -3.54 13.76
C LEU A 122 -16.17 -2.40 14.75
N GLU A 123 -17.41 -1.95 14.92
CA GLU A 123 -17.77 -0.91 15.89
C GLU A 123 -17.47 -1.38 17.32
N GLY A 124 -16.66 -0.60 18.03
CA GLY A 124 -16.19 -0.94 19.37
C GLY A 124 -17.29 -1.01 20.42
N SER A 125 -18.41 -0.29 20.22
CA SER A 125 -19.57 -0.31 21.13
C SER A 125 -20.31 -1.65 21.14
N VAL A 126 -20.21 -2.42 20.05
CA VAL A 126 -20.80 -3.75 19.93
C VAL A 126 -19.79 -4.83 20.31
N ALA A 127 -18.53 -4.64 19.88
CA ALA A 127 -17.49 -5.62 20.08
C ALA A 127 -16.95 -5.66 21.52
N PHE A 128 -17.03 -4.55 22.27
CA PHE A 128 -16.47 -4.42 23.63
C PHE A 128 -17.35 -3.58 24.54
N ASP A 129 -17.33 -3.89 25.80
CA ASP A 129 -17.91 -2.99 26.81
C ASP A 129 -17.01 -1.75 27.05
N PRO A 130 -17.56 -0.63 27.54
CA PRO A 130 -16.78 0.59 27.81
C PRO A 130 -15.60 0.34 28.77
N GLY A 131 -14.39 0.72 28.36
CA GLY A 131 -13.19 0.53 29.18
C GLY A 131 -12.72 -0.90 29.34
N VAL A 132 -13.32 -1.85 28.60
CA VAL A 132 -12.98 -3.29 28.65
C VAL A 132 -12.37 -3.72 27.32
N ALA A 133 -11.44 -4.65 27.38
CA ALA A 133 -10.81 -5.22 26.19
C ALA A 133 -11.31 -6.66 25.89
N ASP A 134 -12.12 -7.25 26.76
CA ASP A 134 -12.69 -8.58 26.53
C ASP A 134 -13.79 -8.48 25.48
N ILE A 135 -13.78 -9.42 24.52
CA ILE A 135 -14.69 -9.41 23.38
C ILE A 135 -16.11 -9.79 23.84
N ASN A 136 -17.08 -8.98 23.48
CA ASN A 136 -18.48 -9.28 23.73
C ASN A 136 -18.93 -10.46 22.86
N SER A 137 -19.72 -11.38 23.42
CA SER A 137 -20.24 -12.56 22.72
C SER A 137 -21.05 -12.22 21.46
N LYS A 138 -21.62 -11.02 21.37
CA LYS A 138 -22.32 -10.51 20.19
C LYS A 138 -21.41 -10.41 18.96
N ALA A 139 -20.10 -10.21 19.15
CA ALA A 139 -19.13 -10.11 18.06
C ALA A 139 -18.61 -11.49 17.58
N PHE A 140 -18.84 -12.57 18.33
CA PHE A 140 -18.31 -13.89 17.98
C PHE A 140 -18.76 -14.40 16.60
N PRO A 141 -20.05 -14.30 16.20
CA PRO A 141 -20.48 -14.75 14.88
C PRO A 141 -19.74 -14.01 13.75
N ALA A 142 -19.57 -12.70 13.89
CA ALA A 142 -18.85 -11.88 12.93
C ALA A 142 -17.37 -12.27 12.84
N LEU A 143 -16.69 -12.35 13.97
CA LEU A 143 -15.27 -12.73 14.02
C LEU A 143 -15.03 -14.14 13.46
N LYS A 144 -15.96 -15.07 13.70
CA LYS A 144 -15.89 -16.41 13.11
C LYS A 144 -16.08 -16.38 11.60
N GLY A 145 -16.97 -15.54 11.10
CA GLY A 145 -17.18 -15.32 9.67
C GLY A 145 -15.95 -14.71 9.00
N ILE A 146 -15.41 -13.65 9.59
CA ILE A 146 -14.19 -13.00 9.12
C ILE A 146 -13.00 -13.98 9.13
N GLY A 147 -12.87 -14.81 10.16
CA GLY A 147 -11.84 -15.83 10.22
C GLY A 147 -11.96 -16.89 9.11
N LYS A 148 -13.17 -17.26 8.71
CA LYS A 148 -13.38 -18.14 7.56
C LYS A 148 -12.95 -17.49 6.26
N LEU A 149 -13.23 -16.19 6.10
CA LEU A 149 -12.79 -15.40 4.95
C LEU A 149 -11.25 -15.34 4.90
N ILE A 150 -10.60 -14.99 6.01
CA ILE A 150 -9.14 -14.95 6.13
C ILE A 150 -8.49 -16.28 5.75
N ASN A 151 -9.12 -17.40 6.07
CA ASN A 151 -8.57 -18.73 5.77
C ASN A 151 -8.68 -19.13 4.28
N LYS A 152 -9.50 -18.42 3.48
CA LYS A 152 -9.60 -18.65 2.03
C LYS A 152 -8.46 -17.99 1.24
N ILE A 153 -7.83 -16.99 1.82
CA ILE A 153 -6.79 -16.16 1.18
C ILE A 153 -5.44 -16.32 1.89
N PRO A 154 -4.30 -16.24 1.21
CA PRO A 154 -2.97 -16.43 1.83
C PRO A 154 -2.44 -15.17 2.55
N ASN A 155 -3.05 -14.02 2.38
CA ASN A 155 -2.58 -12.71 2.79
C ASN A 155 -2.23 -12.60 4.28
N ALA A 156 -1.27 -11.73 4.61
CA ALA A 156 -1.00 -11.31 5.97
C ALA A 156 -2.14 -10.43 6.49
N VAL A 157 -2.43 -10.52 7.78
CA VAL A 157 -3.53 -9.82 8.42
C VAL A 157 -3.02 -9.03 9.62
N ARG A 158 -3.42 -7.78 9.70
CA ARG A 158 -3.13 -6.91 10.84
C ARG A 158 -4.43 -6.50 11.52
N VAL A 159 -4.49 -6.71 12.82
CA VAL A 159 -5.62 -6.27 13.65
C VAL A 159 -5.23 -4.96 14.33
N GLU A 160 -6.00 -3.91 14.08
CA GLU A 160 -5.73 -2.55 14.56
C GLU A 160 -6.81 -2.10 15.53
N GLY A 161 -6.41 -1.64 16.72
CA GLY A 161 -7.31 -1.08 17.74
C GLY A 161 -7.26 0.44 17.73
N HIS A 162 -8.44 1.06 17.79
CA HIS A 162 -8.61 2.51 17.84
C HIS A 162 -9.54 2.94 18.97
N SER A 163 -9.37 4.16 19.45
CA SER A 163 -10.25 4.80 20.42
C SER A 163 -10.72 6.17 19.95
N ASP A 164 -11.67 6.74 20.65
CA ASP A 164 -11.93 8.17 20.58
C ASP A 164 -10.93 8.98 21.44
N ASN A 165 -11.08 10.30 21.45
CA ASN A 165 -10.24 11.20 22.24
C ASN A 165 -10.66 11.34 23.71
N VAL A 166 -11.62 10.55 24.21
CA VAL A 166 -11.98 10.55 25.63
C VAL A 166 -10.90 9.80 26.41
N PRO A 167 -10.19 10.47 27.32
CA PRO A 167 -9.13 9.82 28.07
C PRO A 167 -9.67 8.70 28.94
N ILE A 168 -8.97 7.54 28.93
CA ILE A 168 -9.17 6.48 29.91
C ILE A 168 -7.98 6.46 30.86
N SER A 169 -8.23 6.21 32.14
CA SER A 169 -7.20 5.97 33.14
C SER A 169 -7.73 4.99 34.17
N THR A 170 -7.36 3.73 34.01
CA THR A 170 -7.70 2.65 34.94
C THR A 170 -6.42 1.91 35.34
N PRO A 171 -6.42 1.15 36.46
CA PRO A 171 -5.26 0.33 36.84
C PRO A 171 -4.86 -0.68 35.75
N LYS A 172 -5.80 -1.15 34.92
CA LYS A 172 -5.57 -2.10 33.86
C LYS A 172 -5.12 -1.41 32.55
N PHE A 173 -5.65 -0.21 32.29
CA PHE A 173 -5.39 0.54 31.06
C PHE A 173 -5.11 2.01 31.43
N PRO A 174 -3.82 2.38 31.60
CA PRO A 174 -3.43 3.74 31.95
C PRO A 174 -3.78 4.79 30.91
N SER A 175 -3.86 4.41 29.63
CA SER A 175 -4.25 5.29 28.52
C SER A 175 -5.04 4.56 27.43
N ASN A 176 -5.51 5.30 26.44
CA ASN A 176 -6.17 4.79 25.25
C ASN A 176 -5.26 3.88 24.40
N TRP A 177 -3.94 4.02 24.55
CA TRP A 177 -2.96 3.17 23.87
C TRP A 177 -3.05 1.73 24.37
N GLU A 178 -2.97 1.53 25.70
CA GLU A 178 -3.03 0.19 26.30
C GLU A 178 -4.38 -0.47 26.05
N LEU A 179 -5.48 0.29 26.12
CA LEU A 179 -6.81 -0.25 25.85
C LEU A 179 -6.93 -0.71 24.38
N SER A 180 -6.50 0.12 23.44
CA SER A 180 -6.62 -0.18 22.01
C SER A 180 -5.77 -1.39 21.60
N ILE A 181 -4.54 -1.48 22.09
CA ILE A 181 -3.68 -2.64 21.80
C ILE A 181 -4.21 -3.92 22.46
N ALA A 182 -4.75 -3.84 23.67
CA ALA A 182 -5.33 -5.00 24.34
C ALA A 182 -6.55 -5.56 23.59
N ARG A 183 -7.37 -4.67 23.02
CA ARG A 183 -8.50 -5.07 22.16
C ARG A 183 -8.03 -5.76 20.89
N ALA A 184 -7.04 -5.19 20.20
CA ALA A 184 -6.46 -5.80 19.01
C ALA A 184 -5.85 -7.18 19.30
N VAL A 185 -5.13 -7.31 20.41
CA VAL A 185 -4.55 -8.59 20.84
C VAL A 185 -5.64 -9.63 21.16
N ASN A 186 -6.73 -9.23 21.82
CA ASN A 186 -7.81 -10.17 22.15
C ASN A 186 -8.55 -10.64 20.89
N VAL A 187 -8.79 -9.77 19.90
CA VAL A 187 -9.33 -10.17 18.60
C VAL A 187 -8.37 -11.11 17.87
N THR A 188 -7.09 -10.81 17.87
CA THR A 188 -6.07 -11.68 17.27
C THR A 188 -6.07 -13.08 17.90
N LYS A 189 -6.10 -13.15 19.24
CA LYS A 189 -6.21 -14.43 19.95
C LYS A 189 -7.48 -15.19 19.57
N TYR A 190 -8.62 -14.48 19.51
CA TYR A 190 -9.88 -15.11 19.10
C TYR A 190 -9.80 -15.73 17.70
N LEU A 191 -9.18 -15.02 16.74
CA LEU A 191 -8.99 -15.52 15.37
C LEU A 191 -8.10 -16.78 15.35
N ILE A 192 -7.07 -16.83 16.18
CA ILE A 192 -6.21 -18.02 16.31
C ILE A 192 -6.97 -19.19 16.94
N GLU A 193 -7.60 -18.97 18.10
CA GLU A 193 -8.14 -20.04 18.95
C GLU A 193 -9.49 -20.57 18.45
N HIS A 194 -10.32 -19.71 17.86
CA HIS A 194 -11.71 -20.04 17.52
C HIS A 194 -12.02 -20.04 16.02
N ALA A 195 -11.16 -19.42 15.22
CA ALA A 195 -11.31 -19.37 13.78
C ALA A 195 -10.18 -20.09 13.02
N ASN A 196 -9.22 -20.70 13.72
CA ASN A 196 -8.10 -21.46 13.18
C ASN A 196 -7.23 -20.66 12.17
N VAL A 197 -7.10 -19.35 12.37
CA VAL A 197 -6.20 -18.52 11.55
C VAL A 197 -4.77 -18.75 12.00
N SER A 198 -3.86 -18.95 11.04
CA SER A 198 -2.44 -19.15 11.33
C SER A 198 -1.82 -17.95 12.04
N PRO A 199 -1.19 -18.14 13.21
CA PRO A 199 -0.54 -17.05 13.94
C PRO A 199 0.61 -16.40 13.17
N LEU A 200 1.24 -17.10 12.21
CA LEU A 200 2.30 -16.57 11.36
C LEU A 200 1.83 -15.44 10.42
N ARG A 201 0.53 -15.39 10.16
CA ARG A 201 -0.09 -14.38 9.31
C ARG A 201 -0.65 -13.19 10.07
N LEU A 202 -0.70 -13.27 11.40
CA LEU A 202 -1.39 -12.30 12.24
C LEU A 202 -0.43 -11.35 12.94
N SER A 203 -0.78 -10.08 12.95
CA SER A 203 -0.14 -9.05 13.75
C SER A 203 -1.20 -8.20 14.45
N ALA A 204 -0.84 -7.59 15.59
CA ALA A 204 -1.74 -6.70 16.33
C ALA A 204 -1.07 -5.35 16.57
N ALA A 205 -1.82 -4.27 16.38
CA ALA A 205 -1.40 -2.91 16.64
C ALA A 205 -2.49 -2.13 17.40
N GLY A 206 -2.08 -1.15 18.20
CA GLY A 206 -3.01 -0.22 18.85
C GLY A 206 -2.56 1.20 18.58
N TYR A 207 -3.50 2.07 18.24
CA TYR A 207 -3.23 3.46 17.87
C TYR A 207 -3.86 4.47 18.82
N GLY A 208 -4.58 4.02 19.86
CA GLY A 208 -5.32 4.92 20.71
C GLY A 208 -6.22 5.84 19.88
N ASP A 209 -6.18 7.13 20.16
CA ASP A 209 -6.91 8.20 19.47
C ASP A 209 -6.11 8.92 18.38
N SER A 210 -4.91 8.42 18.05
CA SER A 210 -3.99 9.07 17.11
C SER A 210 -4.42 8.97 15.63
N ARG A 211 -5.31 8.01 15.29
CA ARG A 211 -5.82 7.78 13.93
C ARG A 211 -7.36 7.80 13.92
N PRO A 212 -7.98 8.96 14.10
CA PRO A 212 -9.44 9.06 14.07
C PRO A 212 -9.96 8.89 12.64
N LEU A 213 -11.05 8.12 12.46
CA LEU A 213 -11.76 8.00 11.19
C LEU A 213 -12.56 9.28 10.88
N LEU A 214 -13.15 9.88 11.92
CA LEU A 214 -13.93 11.11 11.86
C LEU A 214 -13.46 12.08 12.95
N PRO A 215 -13.71 13.41 12.80
CA PRO A 215 -13.44 14.37 13.87
C PRO A 215 -14.10 13.96 15.18
N ASN A 216 -13.41 14.11 16.31
CA ASN A 216 -13.95 13.74 17.64
C ASN A 216 -14.88 14.81 18.24
N ASP A 217 -15.79 15.38 17.45
CA ASP A 217 -16.67 16.52 17.79
C ASP A 217 -18.04 16.09 18.26
N THR A 218 -18.59 14.98 17.75
CA THR A 218 -19.90 14.45 18.10
C THR A 218 -19.82 13.08 18.77
N ALA A 219 -20.85 12.72 19.54
CA ALA A 219 -20.94 11.39 20.14
C ALA A 219 -20.95 10.27 19.09
N ASN A 220 -21.58 10.51 17.94
CA ASN A 220 -21.63 9.56 16.84
C ASN A 220 -20.27 9.37 16.18
N HIS A 221 -19.51 10.47 15.91
CA HIS A 221 -18.17 10.39 15.37
C HIS A 221 -17.22 9.66 16.34
N LYS A 222 -17.31 9.96 17.64
CA LYS A 222 -16.55 9.22 18.66
C LYS A 222 -16.89 7.73 18.69
N ALA A 223 -18.16 7.37 18.53
CA ALA A 223 -18.56 5.96 18.45
C ALA A 223 -17.90 5.25 17.26
N LYS A 224 -17.85 5.89 16.09
CA LYS A 224 -17.17 5.37 14.90
C LYS A 224 -15.66 5.32 15.05
N ASN A 225 -15.06 6.25 15.82
CA ASN A 225 -13.62 6.22 16.12
C ASN A 225 -13.25 5.05 17.05
N ARG A 226 -14.14 4.65 17.97
CA ARG A 226 -13.96 3.46 18.81
C ARG A 226 -14.23 2.21 17.99
N ARG A 227 -13.22 1.63 17.37
CA ARG A 227 -13.33 0.49 16.46
C ARG A 227 -12.13 -0.45 16.56
N VAL A 228 -12.31 -1.64 16.05
CA VAL A 228 -11.19 -2.53 15.71
C VAL A 228 -11.26 -2.82 14.22
N GLU A 229 -10.16 -2.64 13.53
CA GLU A 229 -10.01 -2.94 12.11
C GLU A 229 -9.22 -4.22 11.92
N ILE A 230 -9.67 -5.05 10.99
CA ILE A 230 -8.98 -6.24 10.52
C ILE A 230 -8.57 -5.94 9.08
N VAL A 231 -7.28 -5.70 8.90
CA VAL A 231 -6.67 -5.26 7.63
C VAL A 231 -5.98 -6.45 6.97
N LEU A 232 -6.48 -6.83 5.81
CA LEU A 232 -5.85 -7.83 4.96
C LEU A 232 -4.88 -7.11 4.04
N LEU A 233 -3.60 -7.38 4.23
CA LEU A 233 -2.52 -6.73 3.50
C LEU A 233 -2.32 -7.45 2.15
N ARG A 234 -2.18 -6.69 1.07
CA ARG A 234 -1.73 -7.26 -0.20
C ARG A 234 -0.31 -7.79 -0.03
N GLU A 235 -0.01 -8.98 -0.53
CA GLU A 235 1.38 -9.43 -0.61
C GLU A 235 2.13 -8.51 -1.57
N ASP A 236 3.13 -7.80 -1.04
CA ASP A 236 4.14 -7.16 -1.89
C ASP A 236 4.90 -8.29 -2.60
N THR A 237 4.63 -8.47 -3.87
CA THR A 237 5.44 -9.34 -4.75
C THR A 237 6.87 -8.79 -4.73
N LYS A 238 7.74 -9.45 -3.97
CA LYS A 238 9.19 -9.16 -3.94
C LYS A 238 9.86 -9.66 -5.19
#